data_0b777211e6c838e81f905ed78dabd5b4
#
_entry.id   0b777211e6c838e81f905ed78dabd5b4
#
_cell.length_a   1.000
_cell.length_b   1.000
_cell.length_c   1.000
_cell.angle_alpha   90.00
_cell.angle_beta   90.00
_cell.angle_gamma   90.00
#
_symmetry.space_group_name_H-M   'P 1'
#
loop_
_entity.id
_entity.type
_entity.pdbx_description
1 polymer ?
#
loop_
_entity_poly.entity_id
_entity_poly.type
_entity_poly.pdbx_seq_one_letter_code
_entity_poly.pdbx_strand_id
1 'polypeptide(L)'
;MRLWTTTCALVAAAMLGAAPGSVARIGAQTDPPNPLKTVKALKCRFPVAVSGTWKNGEAVANPRTQELLINVTEIDVSDGTAEVAGTAGKAFVSAVLSGWSLYFVENGVGQLNVTTVFAQESAPGKLKAVHSRHGYLQMQVGKFIAEPSVSQNYGECEIVP
;
A
#
# COMPACT_ATOMS: atom_id res chain seq x y z
N MET A 1 59.99 40.23 14.04
CA MET A 1 60.29 40.19 15.46
C MET A 1 59.19 40.92 16.25
N ARG A 2 58.26 40.23 16.87
CA ARG A 2 57.46 40.71 18.00
C ARG A 2 56.97 39.48 18.74
N LEU A 3 57.49 39.27 19.94
CA LEU A 3 57.05 38.31 20.95
C LEU A 3 55.72 38.80 21.55
N TRP A 4 54.78 37.90 21.73
CA TRP A 4 53.66 38.13 22.63
C TRP A 4 53.57 36.98 23.62
N THR A 5 53.61 37.38 24.85
CA THR A 5 53.65 36.58 26.07
C THR A 5 52.31 35.95 26.40
N THR A 6 52.37 34.67 26.71
CA THR A 6 51.27 33.82 27.20
C THR A 6 50.94 34.10 28.66
N THR A 7 49.70 34.41 28.96
CA THR A 7 49.18 34.45 30.32
C THR A 7 48.30 33.20 30.57
N CYS A 8 48.78 32.31 31.44
CA CYS A 8 47.96 31.17 31.97
C CYS A 8 46.93 31.68 32.98
N ALA A 9 45.67 31.44 32.73
CA ALA A 9 44.59 31.56 33.69
C ALA A 9 44.15 30.16 34.14
N LEU A 10 44.37 29.88 35.41
CA LEU A 10 43.85 28.69 36.11
C LEU A 10 42.34 28.88 36.33
N VAL A 11 41.53 28.00 35.76
CA VAL A 11 40.08 27.88 36.03
C VAL A 11 39.85 26.68 36.95
N ALA A 12 39.38 26.96 38.13
CA ALA A 12 38.99 25.97 39.15
C ALA A 12 37.76 25.17 38.66
N ALA A 13 37.87 23.87 38.67
CA ALA A 13 36.77 22.94 38.36
C ALA A 13 35.82 22.83 39.56
N ALA A 14 34.61 23.35 39.44
CA ALA A 14 33.52 23.06 40.36
C ALA A 14 32.86 21.73 39.94
N MET A 15 33.00 20.70 40.78
CA MET A 15 32.26 19.44 40.61
C MET A 15 30.80 19.65 41.01
N LEU A 16 29.94 19.77 40.03
CA LEU A 16 28.48 19.65 40.20
C LEU A 16 28.11 18.17 40.20
N GLY A 17 27.60 17.69 41.34
CA GLY A 17 27.07 16.35 41.50
C GLY A 17 25.92 16.08 40.55
N ALA A 18 26.09 15.08 39.66
CA ALA A 18 25.03 14.57 38.83
C ALA A 18 24.03 13.78 39.69
N ALA A 19 22.82 14.29 39.83
CA ALA A 19 21.69 13.50 40.34
C ALA A 19 21.40 12.35 39.37
N PRO A 20 21.08 11.13 39.86
CA PRO A 20 20.69 10.03 38.99
C PRO A 20 19.38 10.39 38.27
N GLY A 21 19.48 10.72 37.00
CA GLY A 21 18.32 11.00 36.15
C GLY A 21 17.41 9.79 36.10
N SER A 22 16.18 9.93 36.55
CA SER A 22 15.13 8.95 36.37
C SER A 22 14.94 8.70 34.87
N VAL A 23 15.40 7.55 34.40
CA VAL A 23 15.13 7.11 33.04
C VAL A 23 13.62 6.85 32.95
N ALA A 24 12.89 7.80 32.39
CA ALA A 24 11.47 7.58 32.06
C ALA A 24 11.40 6.35 31.18
N ARG A 25 10.81 5.27 31.70
CA ARG A 25 10.46 4.10 30.90
C ARG A 25 9.48 4.59 29.85
N ILE A 26 9.94 4.66 28.59
CA ILE A 26 9.05 4.80 27.43
C ILE A 26 8.18 3.55 27.50
N GLY A 27 6.92 3.73 27.92
CA GLY A 27 5.94 2.65 27.93
C GLY A 27 5.91 2.06 26.51
N ALA A 28 6.02 0.74 26.40
CA ALA A 28 5.87 0.06 25.13
C ALA A 28 4.47 0.43 24.60
N GLN A 29 4.45 1.30 23.61
CA GLN A 29 3.22 1.66 22.88
C GLN A 29 2.83 0.40 22.11
N THR A 30 1.82 -0.31 22.60
CA THR A 30 1.27 -1.44 21.86
C THR A 30 0.65 -0.87 20.58
N ASP A 31 1.19 -1.26 19.44
CA ASP A 31 0.62 -0.91 18.14
C ASP A 31 -0.87 -1.28 18.13
N PRO A 32 -1.74 -0.43 17.58
CA PRO A 32 -3.15 -0.75 17.45
C PRO A 32 -3.32 -2.08 16.69
N PRO A 33 -4.36 -2.86 17.03
CA PRO A 33 -4.57 -4.14 16.35
C PRO A 33 -4.79 -3.92 14.85
N ASN A 34 -4.02 -4.63 14.02
CA ASN A 34 -4.18 -4.59 12.57
C ASN A 34 -5.39 -5.44 12.15
N PRO A 35 -6.51 -4.83 11.68
CA PRO A 35 -7.74 -5.55 11.35
C PRO A 35 -7.55 -6.52 10.17
N LEU A 36 -6.53 -6.30 9.33
CA LEU A 36 -6.27 -7.15 8.16
C LEU A 36 -5.71 -8.54 8.52
N LYS A 37 -5.25 -8.75 9.76
CA LYS A 37 -4.73 -10.06 10.21
C LYS A 37 -5.83 -11.12 10.33
N THR A 38 -7.06 -10.73 10.59
CA THR A 38 -8.17 -11.64 10.89
C THR A 38 -9.35 -11.49 9.93
N VAL A 39 -9.21 -10.61 8.93
CA VAL A 39 -10.28 -10.42 7.95
C VAL A 39 -10.54 -11.70 7.15
N LYS A 40 -11.82 -12.04 6.95
CA LYS A 40 -12.26 -13.22 6.20
C LYS A 40 -12.97 -12.88 4.90
N ALA A 41 -13.58 -11.69 4.82
CA ALA A 41 -14.21 -11.21 3.61
C ALA A 41 -14.17 -9.69 3.52
N LEU A 42 -14.10 -9.18 2.29
CA LEU A 42 -14.07 -7.75 1.96
C LEU A 42 -15.01 -7.47 0.80
N LYS A 43 -15.69 -6.33 0.86
CA LYS A 43 -16.45 -5.78 -0.24
C LYS A 43 -15.85 -4.44 -0.64
N CYS A 44 -15.29 -4.39 -1.84
CA CYS A 44 -14.53 -3.24 -2.33
C CYS A 44 -15.26 -2.51 -3.45
N ARG A 45 -15.20 -1.17 -3.42
CA ARG A 45 -15.78 -0.27 -4.41
C ARG A 45 -14.73 0.75 -4.83
N PHE A 46 -14.49 0.88 -6.13
CA PHE A 46 -13.50 1.79 -6.74
C PHE A 46 -14.20 2.73 -7.73
N PRO A 47 -14.57 3.95 -7.30
CA PRO A 47 -15.31 4.91 -8.14
C PRO A 47 -14.43 5.73 -9.09
N VAL A 48 -13.11 5.71 -8.90
CA VAL A 48 -12.16 6.50 -9.68
C VAL A 48 -11.11 5.62 -10.30
N ALA A 49 -10.83 5.79 -11.58
CA ALA A 49 -9.80 5.07 -12.30
C ALA A 49 -8.84 6.04 -13.02
N VAL A 50 -7.58 5.61 -13.14
CA VAL A 50 -6.57 6.23 -14.00
C VAL A 50 -6.02 5.16 -14.92
N SER A 51 -6.10 5.37 -16.24
CA SER A 51 -5.45 4.48 -17.23
C SER A 51 -4.18 5.13 -17.75
N GLY A 52 -3.11 4.34 -17.86
CA GLY A 52 -1.85 4.73 -18.49
C GLY A 52 -1.76 4.18 -19.90
N THR A 53 -1.36 5.01 -20.84
CA THR A 53 -1.09 4.64 -22.25
C THR A 53 0.14 5.37 -22.73
N TRP A 54 0.63 4.98 -23.92
CA TRP A 54 1.72 5.68 -24.62
C TRP A 54 1.18 6.28 -25.91
N LYS A 55 1.38 7.59 -26.08
CA LYS A 55 1.02 8.31 -27.29
C LYS A 55 2.27 8.95 -27.88
N ASN A 56 2.64 8.55 -29.09
CA ASN A 56 3.88 8.99 -29.76
C ASN A 56 5.15 8.76 -28.92
N GLY A 57 5.19 7.68 -28.12
CA GLY A 57 6.30 7.35 -27.25
C GLY A 57 6.28 8.05 -25.88
N GLU A 58 5.36 8.95 -25.62
CA GLU A 58 5.18 9.63 -24.35
C GLU A 58 4.11 8.94 -23.49
N ALA A 59 4.38 8.79 -22.19
CA ALA A 59 3.42 8.25 -21.25
C ALA A 59 2.32 9.27 -20.95
N VAL A 60 1.06 8.85 -21.05
CA VAL A 60 -0.12 9.68 -20.79
C VAL A 60 -0.99 9.01 -19.76
N ALA A 61 -1.39 9.75 -18.71
CA ALA A 61 -2.34 9.31 -17.70
C ALA A 61 -3.72 9.94 -17.94
N ASN A 62 -4.75 9.11 -18.01
CA ASN A 62 -6.13 9.53 -18.29
C ASN A 62 -7.02 9.19 -17.08
N PRO A 63 -7.35 10.16 -16.21
CA PRO A 63 -8.30 9.96 -15.14
C PRO A 63 -9.72 9.83 -15.70
N ARG A 64 -10.54 8.96 -15.08
CA ARG A 64 -11.94 8.77 -15.45
C ARG A 64 -12.76 8.34 -14.24
N THR A 65 -14.05 8.67 -14.24
CA THR A 65 -15.00 8.08 -13.32
C THR A 65 -15.38 6.70 -13.87
N GLN A 66 -15.20 5.68 -13.05
CA GLN A 66 -15.59 4.30 -13.41
C GLN A 66 -15.89 3.56 -12.11
N GLU A 67 -16.99 2.83 -12.08
CA GLU A 67 -17.30 1.98 -10.95
C GLU A 67 -16.77 0.57 -11.18
N LEU A 68 -15.90 0.11 -10.28
CA LEU A 68 -15.44 -1.27 -10.23
C LEU A 68 -15.80 -1.82 -8.85
N LEU A 69 -16.48 -2.96 -8.84
CA LEU A 69 -16.85 -3.69 -7.63
C LEU A 69 -16.09 -5.00 -7.58
N ILE A 70 -15.47 -5.28 -6.44
CA ILE A 70 -14.73 -6.52 -6.19
C ILE A 70 -15.15 -7.04 -4.81
N ASN A 71 -15.54 -8.31 -4.76
CA ASN A 71 -15.73 -9.03 -3.51
C ASN A 71 -14.56 -9.99 -3.32
N VAL A 72 -13.99 -9.99 -2.11
CA VAL A 72 -12.94 -10.93 -1.72
C VAL A 72 -13.48 -11.76 -0.58
N THR A 73 -13.43 -13.07 -0.73
CA THR A 73 -13.96 -14.04 0.24
C THR A 73 -12.93 -15.11 0.54
N GLU A 74 -13.18 -15.93 1.55
CA GLU A 74 -12.31 -17.04 1.94
C GLU A 74 -10.86 -16.61 2.17
N ILE A 75 -10.68 -15.42 2.74
CA ILE A 75 -9.35 -14.88 3.00
C ILE A 75 -8.69 -15.69 4.11
N ASP A 76 -7.60 -16.37 3.76
CA ASP A 76 -6.70 -17.00 4.71
C ASP A 76 -5.30 -16.38 4.59
N VAL A 77 -5.01 -15.49 5.55
CA VAL A 77 -3.73 -14.79 5.58
C VAL A 77 -2.57 -15.73 5.94
N SER A 78 -2.86 -16.82 6.68
CA SER A 78 -1.84 -17.79 7.09
C SER A 78 -1.43 -18.71 5.94
N ASP A 79 -2.41 -19.14 5.15
CA ASP A 79 -2.17 -19.98 3.96
C ASP A 79 -1.86 -19.15 2.71
N GLY A 80 -2.05 -17.82 2.80
CA GLY A 80 -1.77 -16.92 1.69
C GLY A 80 -2.76 -17.03 0.53
N THR A 81 -4.04 -17.36 0.80
CA THR A 81 -5.06 -17.61 -0.21
C THR A 81 -6.30 -16.75 -0.03
N ALA A 82 -7.01 -16.49 -1.12
CA ALA A 82 -8.35 -15.89 -1.12
C ALA A 82 -9.10 -16.21 -2.42
N GLU A 83 -10.41 -15.97 -2.46
CA GLU A 83 -11.21 -15.95 -3.69
C GLU A 83 -11.60 -14.50 -3.99
N VAL A 84 -11.34 -14.04 -5.21
CA VAL A 84 -11.79 -12.74 -5.72
C VAL A 84 -12.92 -12.95 -6.70
N ALA A 85 -14.02 -12.22 -6.53
CA ALA A 85 -15.14 -12.18 -7.45
C ALA A 85 -15.38 -10.75 -7.93
N GLY A 86 -15.41 -10.56 -9.25
CA GLY A 86 -15.69 -9.30 -9.93
C GLY A 86 -16.57 -9.51 -11.15
N THR A 87 -16.68 -8.49 -11.99
CA THR A 87 -17.50 -8.54 -13.22
C THR A 87 -17.02 -9.60 -14.22
N ALA A 88 -15.76 -10.01 -14.16
CA ALA A 88 -15.18 -11.03 -15.05
C ALA A 88 -15.35 -12.47 -14.54
N GLY A 89 -15.91 -12.68 -13.34
CA GLY A 89 -16.09 -13.99 -12.71
C GLY A 89 -15.33 -14.12 -11.39
N LYS A 90 -14.99 -15.36 -11.04
CA LYS A 90 -14.28 -15.72 -9.80
C LYS A 90 -12.90 -16.28 -10.11
N ALA A 91 -11.94 -15.97 -9.25
CA ALA A 91 -10.58 -16.49 -9.33
C ALA A 91 -10.00 -16.74 -7.93
N PHE A 92 -9.22 -17.80 -7.78
CA PHE A 92 -8.35 -17.98 -6.63
C PHE A 92 -7.10 -17.12 -6.80
N VAL A 93 -6.72 -16.44 -5.73
CA VAL A 93 -5.62 -15.48 -5.73
C VAL A 93 -4.71 -15.69 -4.53
N SER A 94 -3.48 -15.20 -4.63
CA SER A 94 -2.59 -15.14 -3.48
C SER A 94 -2.96 -13.97 -2.59
N ALA A 95 -3.07 -14.21 -1.27
CA ALA A 95 -3.29 -13.18 -0.25
C ALA A 95 -1.99 -12.98 0.56
N VAL A 96 -1.38 -11.80 0.47
CA VAL A 96 -0.10 -11.50 1.13
C VAL A 96 -0.29 -10.33 2.09
N LEU A 97 -0.16 -10.59 3.39
CA LEU A 97 -0.11 -9.54 4.40
C LEU A 97 1.33 -9.06 4.59
N SER A 98 1.57 -7.77 4.38
CA SER A 98 2.87 -7.15 4.63
C SER A 98 2.68 -5.83 5.37
N GLY A 99 3.14 -5.80 6.62
CA GLY A 99 2.94 -4.66 7.52
C GLY A 99 1.45 -4.32 7.70
N TRP A 100 1.05 -3.14 7.25
CA TRP A 100 -0.32 -2.61 7.35
C TRP A 100 -1.09 -2.70 6.03
N SER A 101 -0.69 -3.59 5.12
CA SER A 101 -1.31 -3.77 3.81
C SER A 101 -1.55 -5.24 3.51
N LEU A 102 -2.71 -5.55 2.93
CA LEU A 102 -3.08 -6.86 2.44
C LEU A 102 -3.21 -6.79 0.92
N TYR A 103 -2.47 -7.64 0.23
CA TYR A 103 -2.41 -7.72 -1.21
C TYR A 103 -3.10 -8.97 -1.70
N PHE A 104 -3.99 -8.82 -2.67
CA PHE A 104 -4.60 -9.93 -3.41
C PHE A 104 -4.01 -9.90 -4.82
N VAL A 105 -3.23 -10.92 -5.16
CA VAL A 105 -2.49 -11.00 -6.41
C VAL A 105 -3.12 -12.07 -7.30
N GLU A 106 -3.70 -11.63 -8.41
CA GLU A 106 -4.25 -12.47 -9.47
C GLU A 106 -3.32 -12.43 -10.67
N ASN A 107 -2.73 -13.59 -11.00
CA ASN A 107 -1.86 -13.74 -12.15
C ASN A 107 -2.57 -14.53 -13.25
N GLY A 108 -2.89 -13.88 -14.35
CA GLY A 108 -3.51 -14.47 -15.52
C GLY A 108 -2.58 -14.44 -16.74
N VAL A 109 -3.00 -15.10 -17.82
CA VAL A 109 -2.24 -15.08 -19.08
C VAL A 109 -2.20 -13.67 -19.65
N GLY A 110 -1.02 -13.07 -19.65
CA GLY A 110 -0.79 -11.72 -20.20
C GLY A 110 -1.32 -10.58 -19.34
N GLN A 111 -1.73 -10.85 -18.08
CA GLN A 111 -2.17 -9.81 -17.15
C GLN A 111 -1.83 -10.14 -15.71
N LEU A 112 -1.60 -9.09 -14.93
CA LEU A 112 -1.46 -9.13 -13.48
C LEU A 112 -2.45 -8.12 -12.87
N ASN A 113 -3.29 -8.59 -11.95
CA ASN A 113 -4.15 -7.75 -11.15
C ASN A 113 -3.68 -7.78 -9.69
N VAL A 114 -3.63 -6.62 -9.04
CA VAL A 114 -3.28 -6.51 -7.62
C VAL A 114 -4.30 -5.61 -6.94
N THR A 115 -5.05 -6.17 -6.01
CA THR A 115 -5.88 -5.38 -5.09
C THR A 115 -5.14 -5.21 -3.78
N THR A 116 -4.86 -3.97 -3.41
CA THR A 116 -4.20 -3.62 -2.15
C THR A 116 -5.21 -2.97 -1.22
N VAL A 117 -5.34 -3.50 -0.01
CA VAL A 117 -6.14 -2.92 1.07
C VAL A 117 -5.22 -2.47 2.18
N PHE A 118 -5.37 -1.23 2.61
CA PHE A 118 -4.56 -0.63 3.67
C PHE A 118 -5.33 -0.69 4.99
N ALA A 119 -4.66 -0.98 6.09
CA ALA A 119 -5.24 -0.88 7.44
C ALA A 119 -5.40 0.58 7.88
N GLN A 120 -5.85 1.43 6.97
CA GLN A 120 -6.13 2.83 7.17
C GLN A 120 -7.53 3.15 6.64
N GLU A 121 -8.36 3.71 7.48
CA GLU A 121 -9.71 4.09 7.09
C GLU A 121 -9.74 5.34 6.21
N SER A 122 -10.65 5.35 5.23
CA SER A 122 -11.10 6.54 4.48
C SER A 122 -12.29 7.20 5.18
N ALA A 123 -13.15 6.37 5.80
CA ALA A 123 -14.30 6.73 6.62
C ALA A 123 -14.52 5.59 7.64
N PRO A 124 -15.31 5.78 8.70
CA PRO A 124 -15.57 4.74 9.70
C PRO A 124 -16.01 3.41 9.07
N GLY A 125 -15.25 2.35 9.32
CA GLY A 125 -15.48 0.99 8.79
C GLY A 125 -15.08 0.78 7.33
N LYS A 126 -14.48 1.78 6.67
CA LYS A 126 -14.06 1.73 5.26
C LYS A 126 -12.56 1.87 5.14
N LEU A 127 -11.89 0.82 4.73
CA LEU A 127 -10.45 0.78 4.53
C LEU A 127 -10.08 1.30 3.15
N LYS A 128 -9.05 2.14 3.05
CA LYS A 128 -8.52 2.60 1.76
C LYS A 128 -8.05 1.43 0.93
N ALA A 129 -8.31 1.48 -0.38
CA ALA A 129 -7.90 0.42 -1.29
C ALA A 129 -7.52 0.95 -2.67
N VAL A 130 -6.66 0.19 -3.35
CA VAL A 130 -6.25 0.42 -4.74
C VAL A 130 -6.32 -0.91 -5.47
N HIS A 131 -6.88 -0.91 -6.68
CA HIS A 131 -6.82 -2.05 -7.59
C HIS A 131 -6.01 -1.66 -8.84
N SER A 132 -4.90 -2.33 -9.06
CA SER A 132 -3.99 -2.11 -10.18
C SER A 132 -4.11 -3.26 -11.17
N ARG A 133 -4.17 -2.94 -12.46
CA ARG A 133 -4.15 -3.89 -13.55
C ARG A 133 -3.00 -3.57 -14.49
N HIS A 134 -2.21 -4.58 -14.81
CA HIS A 134 -1.13 -4.54 -15.78
C HIS A 134 -1.38 -5.64 -16.81
N GLY A 135 -1.43 -5.31 -18.08
CA GLY A 135 -1.69 -6.29 -19.12
C GLY A 135 -1.42 -5.74 -20.51
N TYR A 136 -1.82 -6.51 -21.52
CA TYR A 136 -1.79 -6.10 -22.91
C TYR A 136 -3.19 -6.10 -23.48
N LEU A 137 -3.53 -5.05 -24.21
CA LEU A 137 -4.69 -5.05 -25.10
C LEU A 137 -4.30 -5.77 -26.39
N GLN A 138 -4.99 -6.88 -26.68
CA GLN A 138 -4.85 -7.57 -27.94
C GLN A 138 -5.89 -7.00 -28.90
N MET A 139 -5.46 -6.24 -29.88
CA MET A 139 -6.32 -5.75 -30.95
C MET A 139 -6.02 -6.53 -32.25
N GLN A 140 -7.03 -7.21 -32.79
CA GLN A 140 -6.95 -7.94 -34.03
C GLN A 140 -7.61 -7.13 -35.16
N VAL A 141 -6.85 -6.19 -35.71
CA VAL A 141 -7.27 -5.43 -36.89
C VAL A 141 -6.22 -5.70 -37.97
N GLY A 142 -6.36 -6.82 -38.71
CA GLY A 142 -5.46 -7.19 -39.80
C GLY A 142 -4.03 -7.51 -39.43
N LYS A 143 -3.56 -7.07 -38.29
CA LYS A 143 -2.25 -7.31 -37.70
C LYS A 143 -2.39 -7.46 -36.19
N PHE A 144 -1.75 -8.47 -35.62
CA PHE A 144 -1.74 -8.67 -34.18
C PHE A 144 -0.90 -7.55 -33.53
N ILE A 145 -1.55 -6.63 -32.84
CA ILE A 145 -0.89 -5.56 -32.11
C ILE A 145 -1.19 -5.80 -30.63
N ALA A 146 -0.15 -6.01 -29.82
CA ALA A 146 -0.24 -6.05 -28.37
C ALA A 146 0.24 -4.70 -27.81
N GLU A 147 -0.67 -3.91 -27.23
CA GLU A 147 -0.33 -2.66 -26.57
C GLU A 147 -0.39 -2.81 -25.04
N PRO A 148 0.59 -2.27 -24.29
CA PRO A 148 0.51 -2.24 -22.85
C PRO A 148 -0.74 -1.51 -22.37
N SER A 149 -1.47 -2.14 -21.46
CA SER A 149 -2.66 -1.56 -20.81
C SER A 149 -2.46 -1.56 -19.31
N VAL A 150 -2.36 -0.39 -18.74
CA VAL A 150 -2.16 -0.19 -17.28
C VAL A 150 -3.30 0.65 -16.75
N SER A 151 -3.88 0.23 -15.62
CA SER A 151 -4.85 1.05 -14.92
C SER A 151 -4.71 0.90 -13.41
N GLN A 152 -5.08 1.98 -12.70
CA GLN A 152 -5.25 1.98 -11.25
C GLN A 152 -6.63 2.49 -10.92
N ASN A 153 -7.32 1.79 -10.02
CA ASN A 153 -8.62 2.17 -9.52
C ASN A 153 -8.48 2.46 -8.03
N TYR A 154 -9.01 3.58 -7.59
CA TYR A 154 -8.91 4.08 -6.21
C TYR A 154 -10.28 4.00 -5.55
N GLY A 155 -10.30 3.52 -4.31
CA GLY A 155 -11.53 3.34 -3.58
C GLY A 155 -11.34 2.85 -2.15
N GLU A 156 -12.29 2.07 -1.71
CA GLU A 156 -12.39 1.60 -0.33
C GLU A 156 -12.95 0.18 -0.26
N CYS A 157 -12.63 -0.53 0.83
CA CYS A 157 -13.19 -1.84 1.15
C CYS A 157 -13.84 -1.82 2.52
N GLU A 158 -14.96 -2.49 2.66
CA GLU A 158 -15.65 -2.77 3.92
C GLU A 158 -15.34 -4.21 4.35
N ILE A 159 -15.10 -4.43 5.64
CA ILE A 159 -14.96 -5.76 6.20
C ILE A 159 -16.36 -6.35 6.33
N VAL A 160 -16.58 -7.53 5.74
CA VAL A 160 -17.82 -8.27 5.86
C VAL A 160 -17.66 -9.28 6.97
N PRO A 161 -18.62 -9.34 7.91
CA PRO A 161 -18.62 -10.30 9.02
C PRO A 161 -18.65 -11.76 8.57
#